data_d014e0d608da2275ce1dbee03feb49bc
#
_entry.id   d014e0d608da2275ce1dbee03feb49bc
#
_cell.length_a   1.000
_cell.length_b   1.000
_cell.length_c   1.000
_cell.angle_alpha   90.00
_cell.angle_beta   90.00
_cell.angle_gamma   90.00
#
_symmetry.space_group_name_H-M   'P 1'
#
loop_
_entity.id
_entity.type
_entity.pdbx_description
1 polymer ?
#
loop_
_entity_poly.entity_id
_entity_poly.type
_entity_poly.pdbx_seq_one_letter_code
_entity_poly.pdbx_strand_id
1 'polypeptide(L)'
;SEIRYKLHILPCNGTKYYPPPSSATHKHELAFEKNMREELGELHFSSIMEHVLRRQSQLHLYNLPLTGHFVDYRGSMINWCPIGRNANDTDRKRFQTFDGENSSFRTDEIKGFTGFLRRAAINDNVQIKLGGETSYDIYPKGWDKTFALQHFEDYQCWFVGDRCKSGGNDQTIYERLRVNGRSFEVKTTKDTMRLIFDEIIPRIANDQ
;
A
#
# COMPACT_ATOMS: atom_id res chain seq x y z
N SER A 1 15.90 -16.78 16.30
CA SER A 1 15.40 -17.75 15.29
C SER A 1 16.12 -17.51 13.99
N GLU A 2 16.50 -18.56 13.27
CA GLU A 2 17.24 -18.49 12.00
C GLU A 2 16.50 -17.73 10.90
N ILE A 3 15.18 -17.68 10.94
CA ILE A 3 14.33 -16.93 9.98
C ILE A 3 14.73 -15.44 9.92
N ARG A 4 15.14 -14.84 11.02
CA ARG A 4 15.55 -13.42 11.05
C ARG A 4 16.65 -13.10 10.06
N TYR A 5 17.59 -14.02 9.82
CA TYR A 5 18.71 -13.84 8.88
C TYR A 5 18.35 -14.06 7.42
N LYS A 6 17.09 -14.39 7.15
CA LYS A 6 16.54 -14.58 5.81
C LYS A 6 15.40 -13.61 5.52
N LEU A 7 14.99 -12.82 6.54
CA LEU A 7 13.85 -11.93 6.43
C LEU A 7 14.27 -10.59 5.84
N HIS A 8 13.75 -10.26 4.68
CA HIS A 8 13.79 -8.94 4.07
C HIS A 8 12.54 -8.16 4.47
N ILE A 9 12.67 -6.89 4.84
CA ILE A 9 11.55 -6.04 5.24
C ILE A 9 11.44 -4.90 4.23
N LEU A 10 10.27 -4.81 3.57
CA LEU A 10 10.02 -3.88 2.47
C LEU A 10 8.75 -3.03 2.75
N PRO A 11 8.79 -2.11 3.71
CA PRO A 11 7.66 -1.23 3.98
C PRO A 11 7.42 -0.25 2.82
N CYS A 12 6.23 0.37 2.82
CA CYS A 12 5.84 1.35 1.82
C CYS A 12 5.98 0.83 0.38
N ASN A 13 5.44 -0.37 0.12
CA ASN A 13 5.47 -1.01 -1.20
C ASN A 13 6.89 -1.37 -1.71
N GLY A 14 7.89 -1.45 -0.83
CA GLY A 14 9.27 -1.74 -1.20
C GLY A 14 10.11 -0.49 -1.52
N THR A 15 9.54 0.70 -1.38
CA THR A 15 10.29 1.97 -1.51
C THR A 15 11.22 2.23 -0.32
N LYS A 16 11.10 1.44 0.74
CA LYS A 16 12.11 1.26 1.79
C LYS A 16 12.50 -0.21 1.83
N TYR A 17 13.79 -0.45 2.00
CA TYR A 17 14.31 -1.81 2.04
C TYR A 17 15.31 -1.99 3.16
N TYR A 18 15.07 -3.00 3.97
CA TYR A 18 15.93 -3.45 5.07
C TYR A 18 16.32 -4.91 4.80
N PRO A 19 17.54 -5.19 4.38
CA PRO A 19 18.03 -6.55 4.21
C PRO A 19 18.13 -7.30 5.54
N PRO A 20 18.29 -8.63 5.50
CA PRO A 20 18.56 -9.41 6.69
C PRO A 20 19.82 -8.91 7.42
N PRO A 21 19.84 -8.93 8.75
CA PRO A 21 21.04 -8.56 9.51
C PRO A 21 22.15 -9.57 9.32
N SER A 22 23.40 -9.11 9.30
CA SER A 22 24.59 -9.94 9.09
C SER A 22 24.94 -10.83 10.29
N SER A 23 24.43 -10.53 11.49
CA SER A 23 24.67 -11.31 12.70
C SER A 23 23.55 -11.16 13.73
N ALA A 24 23.57 -11.99 14.78
CA ALA A 24 22.58 -12.01 15.84
C ALA A 24 22.51 -10.69 16.66
N THR A 25 23.59 -9.95 16.70
CA THR A 25 23.69 -8.68 17.44
C THR A 25 23.28 -7.48 16.61
N HIS A 26 23.21 -7.60 15.28
CA HIS A 26 22.80 -6.53 14.40
C HIS A 26 21.28 -6.46 14.25
N LYS A 27 20.78 -5.25 14.02
CA LYS A 27 19.39 -4.98 13.64
C LYS A 27 19.29 -4.93 12.10
N HIS A 28 18.05 -4.99 11.59
CA HIS A 28 17.79 -4.60 10.20
C HIS A 28 18.14 -3.13 10.02
N GLU A 29 19.00 -2.81 9.08
CA GLU A 29 19.40 -1.45 8.74
C GLU A 29 18.82 -1.03 7.40
N LEU A 30 18.47 0.25 7.27
CA LEU A 30 17.93 0.81 6.03
C LEU A 30 19.03 0.83 4.96
N ALA A 31 18.86 0.04 3.89
CA ALA A 31 19.78 -0.01 2.77
C ALA A 31 19.32 0.80 1.56
N PHE A 32 18.01 1.04 1.44
CA PHE A 32 17.43 1.78 0.32
C PHE A 32 16.17 2.52 0.79
N GLU A 33 16.00 3.75 0.32
CA GLU A 33 14.80 4.56 0.52
C GLU A 33 14.57 5.48 -0.68
N LYS A 34 13.31 5.60 -1.06
CA LYS A 34 12.79 6.61 -1.99
C LYS A 34 12.00 7.66 -1.22
N ASN A 35 12.10 8.91 -1.66
CA ASN A 35 11.39 10.03 -1.08
C ASN A 35 10.46 10.67 -2.12
N MET A 36 9.14 10.66 -1.85
CA MET A 36 8.12 11.21 -2.75
C MET A 36 8.30 12.72 -2.99
N ARG A 37 8.75 13.45 -1.98
CA ARG A 37 8.94 14.90 -2.06
C ARG A 37 10.12 15.25 -2.97
N GLU A 38 11.18 14.45 -2.92
CA GLU A 38 12.32 14.57 -3.83
C GLU A 38 11.96 14.19 -5.27
N GLU A 39 11.21 13.09 -5.42
CA GLU A 39 10.76 12.58 -6.72
C GLU A 39 9.85 13.57 -7.45
N LEU A 40 8.89 14.16 -6.76
CA LEU A 40 7.89 15.06 -7.35
C LEU A 40 8.31 16.52 -7.36
N GLY A 41 9.28 16.88 -6.53
CA GLY A 41 9.62 18.28 -6.22
C GLY A 41 8.62 18.93 -5.26
N GLU A 42 9.11 19.95 -4.56
CA GLU A 42 8.39 20.65 -3.48
C GLU A 42 7.03 21.20 -3.91
N LEU A 43 6.96 21.78 -5.12
CA LEU A 43 5.76 22.42 -5.61
C LEU A 43 4.61 21.42 -5.79
N HIS A 44 4.88 20.30 -6.45
CA HIS A 44 3.87 19.28 -6.67
C HIS A 44 3.47 18.56 -5.37
N PHE A 45 4.45 18.27 -4.50
CA PHE A 45 4.18 17.67 -3.20
C PHE A 45 3.28 18.58 -2.35
N SER A 46 3.59 19.87 -2.26
CA SER A 46 2.81 20.86 -1.49
C SER A 46 1.39 21.01 -2.06
N SER A 47 1.24 21.03 -3.38
CA SER A 47 -0.07 21.10 -4.03
C SER A 47 -0.95 19.86 -3.72
N ILE A 48 -0.35 18.67 -3.69
CA ILE A 48 -1.03 17.43 -3.30
C ILE A 48 -1.47 17.52 -1.83
N MET A 49 -0.56 17.93 -0.94
CA MET A 49 -0.84 18.03 0.49
C MET A 49 -1.95 19.07 0.76
N GLU A 50 -1.89 20.24 0.11
CA GLU A 50 -2.94 21.26 0.20
C GLU A 50 -4.30 20.69 -0.24
N HIS A 51 -4.35 19.98 -1.35
CA HIS A 51 -5.60 19.38 -1.83
C HIS A 51 -6.16 18.37 -0.82
N VAL A 52 -5.33 17.50 -0.25
CA VAL A 52 -5.73 16.53 0.79
C VAL A 52 -6.30 17.26 2.01
N LEU A 53 -5.62 18.28 2.51
CA LEU A 53 -6.06 19.04 3.70
C LEU A 53 -7.36 19.80 3.44
N ARG A 54 -7.50 20.41 2.26
CA ARG A 54 -8.73 21.10 1.84
C ARG A 54 -9.89 20.11 1.76
N ARG A 55 -9.66 18.93 1.20
CA ARG A 55 -10.70 17.90 1.13
C ARG A 55 -11.05 17.35 2.50
N GLN A 56 -10.06 17.11 3.35
CA GLN A 56 -10.27 16.68 4.74
C GLN A 56 -11.17 17.65 5.51
N SER A 57 -10.98 18.95 5.35
CA SER A 57 -11.80 19.96 6.04
C SER A 57 -13.28 19.94 5.65
N GLN A 58 -13.62 19.39 4.50
CA GLN A 58 -15.00 19.28 4.01
C GLN A 58 -15.72 18.01 4.47
N LEU A 59 -15.02 17.05 5.06
CA LEU A 59 -15.58 15.75 5.42
C LEU A 59 -16.58 15.81 6.58
N HIS A 60 -16.61 16.91 7.36
CA HIS A 60 -17.61 17.13 8.39
C HIS A 60 -19.06 17.12 7.84
N LEU A 61 -19.23 17.43 6.55
CA LEU A 61 -20.52 17.41 5.86
C LEU A 61 -21.17 16.01 5.80
N TYR A 62 -20.36 14.96 5.94
CA TYR A 62 -20.84 13.56 5.88
C TYR A 62 -21.11 12.96 7.24
N ASN A 63 -21.03 13.74 8.34
CA ASN A 63 -21.22 13.24 9.70
C ASN A 63 -20.35 12.00 10.02
N LEU A 64 -19.14 11.96 9.49
CA LEU A 64 -18.16 10.90 9.76
C LEU A 64 -17.45 11.15 11.10
N PRO A 65 -16.99 10.10 11.79
CA PRO A 65 -16.13 10.29 12.94
C PRO A 65 -14.83 10.98 12.51
N LEU A 66 -14.37 11.97 13.27
CA LEU A 66 -13.13 12.70 13.03
C LEU A 66 -12.25 12.55 14.26
N THR A 67 -11.33 11.59 14.23
CA THR A 67 -10.57 11.17 15.42
C THR A 67 -9.13 11.69 15.47
N GLY A 68 -8.71 12.44 14.46
CA GLY A 68 -7.33 12.97 14.36
C GLY A 68 -6.33 12.03 13.66
N HIS A 69 -5.14 12.53 13.40
CA HIS A 69 -4.11 11.87 12.62
C HIS A 69 -4.63 11.42 11.24
N PHE A 70 -5.12 12.39 10.48
CA PHE A 70 -5.76 12.15 9.18
C PHE A 70 -4.77 11.88 8.06
N VAL A 71 -3.60 12.51 8.10
CA VAL A 71 -2.57 12.44 7.05
C VAL A 71 -1.27 11.97 7.67
N ASP A 72 -0.72 10.90 7.11
CA ASP A 72 0.53 10.28 7.54
C ASP A 72 1.51 10.26 6.35
N TYR A 73 2.50 11.15 6.37
CA TYR A 73 3.57 11.17 5.38
C TYR A 73 4.68 10.18 5.77
N ARG A 74 4.88 9.15 4.95
CA ARG A 74 5.79 8.04 5.20
C ARG A 74 7.10 8.11 4.42
N GLY A 75 7.44 9.28 3.90
CA GLY A 75 8.59 9.50 3.04
C GLY A 75 8.29 9.23 1.57
N SER A 76 7.90 8.03 1.21
CA SER A 76 7.61 7.63 -0.18
C SER A 76 6.14 7.67 -0.57
N MET A 77 5.25 7.89 0.39
CA MET A 77 3.81 7.94 0.18
C MET A 77 3.11 8.78 1.24
N ILE A 78 1.93 9.29 0.90
CA ILE A 78 0.99 9.89 1.83
C ILE A 78 -0.14 8.88 2.05
N ASN A 79 -0.38 8.49 3.31
CA ASN A 79 -1.58 7.76 3.70
C ASN A 79 -2.60 8.77 4.25
N TRP A 80 -3.73 8.92 3.56
CA TRP A 80 -4.82 9.77 3.98
C TRP A 80 -5.98 8.92 4.51
N CYS A 81 -6.30 9.07 5.80
CA CYS A 81 -7.40 8.39 6.46
C CYS A 81 -8.50 9.39 6.83
N PRO A 82 -9.62 9.47 6.11
CA PRO A 82 -10.68 10.46 6.30
C PRO A 82 -11.22 10.54 7.73
N ILE A 83 -11.38 9.40 8.39
CA ILE A 83 -11.87 9.33 9.78
C ILE A 83 -10.77 9.47 10.83
N GLY A 84 -9.51 9.46 10.40
CA GLY A 84 -8.33 9.49 11.27
C GLY A 84 -7.85 8.11 11.70
N ARG A 85 -6.55 8.00 11.90
CA ARG A 85 -5.90 6.73 12.29
C ARG A 85 -6.17 6.35 13.75
N ASN A 86 -6.62 7.31 14.57
CA ASN A 86 -7.02 7.07 15.97
C ASN A 86 -8.42 6.47 16.09
N ALA A 87 -9.15 6.28 14.99
CA ALA A 87 -10.47 5.66 14.97
C ALA A 87 -10.43 4.25 15.58
N ASN A 88 -11.34 3.99 16.52
CA ASN A 88 -11.54 2.67 17.12
C ASN A 88 -12.30 1.73 16.15
N ASP A 89 -12.50 0.48 16.55
CA ASP A 89 -13.16 -0.52 15.70
C ASP A 89 -14.62 -0.15 15.37
N THR A 90 -15.33 0.51 16.28
CA THR A 90 -16.70 0.97 16.06
C THR A 90 -16.73 2.07 14.99
N ASP A 91 -15.84 3.06 15.09
CA ASP A 91 -15.72 4.13 14.10
C ASP A 91 -15.32 3.60 12.72
N ARG A 92 -14.38 2.65 12.69
CA ARG A 92 -13.96 1.99 11.44
C ARG A 92 -15.11 1.23 10.80
N LYS A 93 -15.84 0.45 11.58
CA LYS A 93 -17.00 -0.30 11.10
C LYS A 93 -18.11 0.63 10.58
N ARG A 94 -18.38 1.73 11.30
CA ARG A 94 -19.32 2.77 10.85
C ARG A 94 -18.91 3.37 9.50
N PHE A 95 -17.62 3.68 9.33
CA PHE A 95 -17.11 4.19 8.06
C PHE A 95 -17.19 3.16 6.93
N GLN A 96 -16.86 1.90 7.19
CA GLN A 96 -16.98 0.83 6.21
C GLN A 96 -18.43 0.63 5.75
N THR A 97 -19.38 0.67 6.67
CA THR A 97 -20.81 0.62 6.37
C THR A 97 -21.22 1.81 5.50
N PHE A 98 -20.84 3.02 5.88
CA PHE A 98 -21.11 4.24 5.10
C PHE A 98 -20.51 4.18 3.69
N ASP A 99 -19.25 3.73 3.55
CA ASP A 99 -18.58 3.58 2.25
C ASP A 99 -19.27 2.52 1.38
N GLY A 100 -19.74 1.41 1.99
CA GLY A 100 -20.49 0.35 1.30
C GLY A 100 -21.90 0.76 0.88
N GLU A 101 -22.66 1.41 1.76
CA GLU A 101 -24.05 1.85 1.48
C GLU A 101 -24.11 2.97 0.44
N ASN A 102 -23.15 3.88 0.47
CA ASN A 102 -23.00 4.95 -0.51
C ASN A 102 -22.22 4.51 -1.75
N SER A 103 -22.11 3.22 -1.94
CA SER A 103 -21.54 2.40 -3.04
C SER A 103 -20.25 2.90 -3.69
N SER A 104 -19.72 4.06 -3.30
CA SER A 104 -18.65 4.68 -4.04
C SER A 104 -17.95 5.83 -3.33
N PHE A 105 -18.22 6.10 -2.02
CA PHE A 105 -17.62 7.28 -1.38
C PHE A 105 -16.11 7.36 -1.63
N ARG A 106 -15.35 6.30 -1.27
CA ARG A 106 -13.91 6.29 -1.51
C ARG A 106 -13.55 6.25 -3.00
N THR A 107 -14.35 5.58 -3.81
CA THR A 107 -14.12 5.55 -5.26
C THR A 107 -14.34 6.92 -5.89
N ASP A 108 -15.36 7.66 -5.46
CA ASP A 108 -15.63 9.00 -5.96
C ASP A 108 -14.59 10.02 -5.48
N GLU A 109 -14.09 9.87 -4.25
CA GLU A 109 -12.93 10.63 -3.78
C GLU A 109 -11.70 10.39 -4.67
N ILE A 110 -11.43 9.14 -5.05
CA ILE A 110 -10.33 8.81 -5.97
C ILE A 110 -10.54 9.47 -7.35
N LYS A 111 -11.77 9.45 -7.88
CA LYS A 111 -12.10 10.13 -9.15
C LYS A 111 -11.89 11.65 -9.04
N GLY A 112 -12.40 12.26 -7.96
CA GLY A 112 -12.23 13.68 -7.69
C GLY A 112 -10.76 14.08 -7.58
N PHE A 113 -10.00 13.31 -6.83
CA PHE A 113 -8.54 13.49 -6.67
C PHE A 113 -7.80 13.32 -8.01
N THR A 114 -8.14 12.31 -8.79
CA THR A 114 -7.58 12.10 -10.14
C THR A 114 -7.91 13.29 -11.05
N GLY A 115 -9.11 13.84 -10.95
CA GLY A 115 -9.50 15.08 -11.64
C GLY A 115 -8.65 16.29 -11.23
N PHE A 116 -8.32 16.41 -9.94
CA PHE A 116 -7.36 17.42 -9.47
C PHE A 116 -5.97 17.21 -10.05
N LEU A 117 -5.42 15.99 -10.00
CA LEU A 117 -4.10 15.69 -10.57
C LEU A 117 -3.99 16.06 -12.05
N ARG A 118 -5.06 15.81 -12.83
CA ARG A 118 -5.12 16.21 -14.25
C ARG A 118 -5.08 17.72 -14.43
N ARG A 119 -5.87 18.48 -13.66
CA ARG A 119 -5.86 19.95 -13.72
C ARG A 119 -4.52 20.55 -13.31
N ALA A 120 -3.82 19.90 -12.39
CA ALA A 120 -2.47 20.29 -11.94
C ALA A 120 -1.35 19.81 -12.88
N ALA A 121 -1.68 19.08 -13.97
CA ALA A 121 -0.74 18.46 -14.91
C ALA A 121 0.29 17.50 -14.27
N ILE A 122 -0.09 16.83 -13.17
CA ILE A 122 0.75 15.84 -12.44
C ILE A 122 0.16 14.43 -12.44
N ASN A 123 -0.90 14.21 -13.20
CA ASN A 123 -1.57 12.89 -13.28
C ASN A 123 -0.69 11.78 -13.87
N ASP A 124 0.36 12.11 -14.58
CA ASP A 124 1.29 11.11 -15.13
C ASP A 124 2.37 10.69 -14.15
N ASN A 125 2.55 11.46 -13.08
CA ASN A 125 3.58 11.25 -12.06
C ASN A 125 3.04 10.66 -10.76
N VAL A 126 1.75 10.85 -10.46
CA VAL A 126 1.15 10.50 -9.16
C VAL A 126 -0.12 9.68 -9.35
N GLN A 127 -0.37 8.78 -8.44
CA GLN A 127 -1.62 8.03 -8.34
C GLN A 127 -2.15 7.99 -6.91
N ILE A 128 -3.46 7.81 -6.80
CA ILE A 128 -4.18 7.55 -5.55
C ILE A 128 -4.88 6.20 -5.66
N LYS A 129 -4.80 5.39 -4.62
CA LYS A 129 -5.43 4.07 -4.51
C LYS A 129 -6.08 3.90 -3.14
N LEU A 130 -6.94 2.90 -3.02
CA LEU A 130 -7.44 2.49 -1.72
C LEU A 130 -6.29 1.99 -0.85
N GLY A 131 -6.18 2.52 0.37
CA GLY A 131 -5.20 2.16 1.38
C GLY A 131 -5.89 1.42 2.53
N GLY A 132 -5.92 0.10 2.49
CA GLY A 132 -6.61 -0.67 3.52
C GLY A 132 -8.13 -0.40 3.55
N GLU A 133 -8.75 -0.47 4.73
CA GLU A 133 -10.21 -0.43 4.89
C GLU A 133 -10.78 0.98 5.00
N THR A 134 -9.97 1.95 5.41
CA THR A 134 -10.46 3.29 5.78
C THR A 134 -9.63 4.43 5.20
N SER A 135 -8.59 4.16 4.41
CA SER A 135 -7.65 5.18 3.95
C SER A 135 -7.42 5.12 2.44
N TYR A 136 -6.67 6.09 1.97
CA TYR A 136 -6.10 6.17 0.63
C TYR A 136 -4.58 6.19 0.74
N ASP A 137 -3.92 5.62 -0.25
CA ASP A 137 -2.48 5.73 -0.46
C ASP A 137 -2.22 6.56 -1.72
N ILE A 138 -1.45 7.64 -1.56
CA ILE A 138 -1.06 8.58 -2.61
C ILE A 138 0.45 8.47 -2.76
N TYR A 139 0.92 8.16 -3.96
CA TYR A 139 2.34 7.92 -4.22
C TYR A 139 2.69 8.12 -5.70
N PRO A 140 3.97 8.29 -6.05
CA PRO A 140 4.43 8.36 -7.42
C PRO A 140 4.05 7.10 -8.20
N LYS A 141 3.68 7.24 -9.46
CA LYS A 141 3.40 6.08 -10.33
C LYS A 141 4.58 5.11 -10.39
N GLY A 142 4.28 3.83 -10.35
CA GLY A 142 5.28 2.76 -10.30
C GLY A 142 5.78 2.43 -8.89
N TRP A 143 5.36 3.20 -7.85
CA TRP A 143 5.72 2.90 -6.46
C TRP A 143 4.61 2.09 -5.74
N ASP A 144 3.87 1.30 -6.48
CA ASP A 144 2.96 0.29 -5.93
C ASP A 144 3.72 -0.97 -5.49
N LYS A 145 3.00 -2.01 -5.06
CA LYS A 145 3.65 -3.22 -4.53
C LYS A 145 4.58 -3.94 -5.49
N THR A 146 4.48 -3.67 -6.81
CA THR A 146 5.43 -4.23 -7.79
C THR A 146 6.81 -3.62 -7.65
N PHE A 147 6.96 -2.44 -7.03
CA PHE A 147 8.25 -1.82 -6.75
C PHE A 147 9.17 -2.73 -5.93
N ALA A 148 8.61 -3.51 -5.01
CA ALA A 148 9.37 -4.46 -4.20
C ALA A 148 10.15 -5.49 -5.04
N LEU A 149 9.66 -5.82 -6.23
CA LEU A 149 10.30 -6.81 -7.11
C LEU A 149 11.66 -6.33 -7.65
N GLN A 150 11.91 -5.03 -7.71
CA GLN A 150 13.19 -4.47 -8.16
C GLN A 150 14.36 -4.86 -7.25
N HIS A 151 14.10 -5.19 -6.00
CA HIS A 151 15.13 -5.66 -5.07
C HIS A 151 15.47 -7.14 -5.26
N PHE A 152 14.74 -7.85 -6.13
CA PHE A 152 14.83 -9.30 -6.31
C PHE A 152 14.78 -9.70 -7.79
N GLU A 153 15.39 -8.91 -8.68
CA GLU A 153 15.36 -9.15 -10.14
C GLU A 153 15.94 -10.51 -10.53
N ASP A 154 16.95 -10.96 -9.78
CA ASP A 154 17.61 -12.25 -10.00
C ASP A 154 16.91 -13.43 -9.31
N TYR A 155 15.77 -13.17 -8.65
CA TYR A 155 15.06 -14.18 -7.87
C TYR A 155 13.71 -14.53 -8.47
N GLN A 156 13.33 -15.78 -8.30
CA GLN A 156 11.98 -16.23 -8.60
C GLN A 156 11.05 -15.86 -7.43
N CYS A 157 10.26 -14.78 -7.60
CA CYS A 157 9.39 -14.27 -6.58
C CYS A 157 8.01 -14.94 -6.60
N TRP A 158 7.47 -15.19 -5.41
CA TRP A 158 6.11 -15.64 -5.16
C TRP A 158 5.36 -14.60 -4.33
N PHE A 159 4.09 -14.38 -4.62
CA PHE A 159 3.27 -13.42 -3.90
C PHE A 159 2.06 -14.09 -3.25
N VAL A 160 1.80 -13.74 -1.99
CA VAL A 160 0.61 -14.13 -1.25
C VAL A 160 0.03 -12.89 -0.61
N GLY A 161 -1.25 -12.58 -0.90
CA GLY A 161 -1.92 -11.39 -0.38
C GLY A 161 -3.42 -11.59 -0.21
N ASP A 162 -4.09 -10.64 0.45
CA ASP A 162 -5.51 -10.73 0.79
C ASP A 162 -6.40 -9.73 0.01
N ARG A 163 -5.79 -8.78 -0.71
CA ARG A 163 -6.50 -7.71 -1.44
C ARG A 163 -6.15 -7.67 -2.92
N CYS A 164 -6.25 -8.84 -3.56
CA CYS A 164 -5.82 -9.07 -4.94
C CYS A 164 -6.86 -8.68 -6.00
N LYS A 165 -8.12 -8.45 -5.59
CA LYS A 165 -9.21 -8.06 -6.49
C LYS A 165 -9.08 -6.63 -6.98
N SER A 166 -9.83 -6.30 -8.03
CA SER A 166 -9.88 -4.95 -8.61
C SER A 166 -10.11 -3.88 -7.55
N GLY A 167 -9.22 -2.88 -7.53
CA GLY A 167 -9.18 -1.80 -6.55
C GLY A 167 -8.43 -2.13 -5.25
N GLY A 168 -8.05 -3.37 -5.01
CA GLY A 168 -7.21 -3.75 -3.87
C GLY A 168 -5.75 -3.31 -4.04
N ASN A 169 -5.07 -3.07 -2.95
CA ASN A 169 -3.67 -2.62 -2.96
C ASN A 169 -2.67 -3.72 -3.33
N ASP A 170 -3.11 -4.99 -3.37
CA ASP A 170 -2.32 -6.14 -3.80
C ASP A 170 -2.51 -6.48 -5.29
N GLN A 171 -3.49 -5.85 -5.94
CA GLN A 171 -3.88 -6.18 -7.30
C GLN A 171 -2.70 -6.18 -8.28
N THR A 172 -1.88 -5.12 -8.26
CA THR A 172 -0.80 -4.94 -9.24
C THR A 172 0.26 -6.03 -9.17
N ILE A 173 0.75 -6.35 -7.99
CA ILE A 173 1.75 -7.41 -7.80
C ILE A 173 1.14 -8.80 -8.03
N TYR A 174 -0.12 -9.00 -7.62
CA TYR A 174 -0.85 -10.23 -7.88
C TYR A 174 -0.97 -10.50 -9.38
N GLU A 175 -1.45 -9.52 -10.16
CA GLU A 175 -1.58 -9.64 -11.62
C GLU A 175 -0.22 -9.85 -12.30
N ARG A 176 0.82 -9.13 -11.84
CA ARG A 176 2.18 -9.23 -12.37
C ARG A 176 2.76 -10.65 -12.25
N LEU A 177 2.56 -11.31 -11.12
CA LEU A 177 3.10 -12.65 -10.86
C LEU A 177 2.16 -13.79 -11.24
N ARG A 178 0.86 -13.50 -11.41
CA ARG A 178 -0.16 -14.48 -11.84
C ARG A 178 0.14 -15.09 -13.19
N VAL A 179 0.69 -14.32 -14.11
CA VAL A 179 1.05 -14.77 -15.48
C VAL A 179 1.94 -16.01 -15.43
N ASN A 180 2.79 -16.10 -14.40
CA ASN A 180 3.71 -17.23 -14.19
C ASN A 180 3.19 -18.23 -13.13
N GLY A 181 1.92 -18.13 -12.70
CA GLY A 181 1.34 -19.02 -11.68
C GLY A 181 1.93 -18.81 -10.27
N ARG A 182 2.55 -17.65 -9.99
CA ARG A 182 3.30 -17.38 -8.75
C ARG A 182 2.63 -16.33 -7.85
N SER A 183 1.33 -16.14 -7.97
CA SER A 183 0.57 -15.27 -7.06
C SER A 183 -0.71 -15.93 -6.57
N PHE A 184 -1.02 -15.72 -5.30
CA PHE A 184 -2.13 -16.37 -4.61
C PHE A 184 -2.89 -15.37 -3.74
N GLU A 185 -4.23 -15.44 -3.82
CA GLU A 185 -5.11 -14.73 -2.90
C GLU A 185 -5.46 -15.63 -1.72
N VAL A 186 -5.33 -15.11 -0.50
CA VAL A 186 -5.69 -15.78 0.75
C VAL A 186 -6.61 -14.90 1.58
N LYS A 187 -7.34 -15.49 2.53
CA LYS A 187 -8.25 -14.74 3.42
C LYS A 187 -7.75 -14.70 4.87
N THR A 188 -6.98 -15.70 5.26
CA THR A 188 -6.52 -15.86 6.64
C THR A 188 -5.06 -16.25 6.69
N THR A 189 -4.43 -16.05 7.85
CA THR A 189 -3.08 -16.54 8.12
C THR A 189 -2.96 -18.06 8.01
N LYS A 190 -4.04 -18.81 8.30
CA LYS A 190 -4.08 -20.26 8.14
C LYS A 190 -4.03 -20.67 6.67
N ASP A 191 -4.71 -19.93 5.80
CA ASP A 191 -4.66 -20.16 4.34
C ASP A 191 -3.25 -19.90 3.82
N THR A 192 -2.58 -18.83 4.31
CA THR A 192 -1.19 -18.53 3.97
C THR A 192 -0.26 -19.68 4.34
N MET A 193 -0.37 -20.19 5.56
CA MET A 193 0.45 -21.32 6.02
C MET A 193 0.23 -22.55 5.18
N ARG A 194 -1.02 -22.94 4.94
CA ARG A 194 -1.38 -24.10 4.09
C ARG A 194 -0.79 -23.95 2.69
N LEU A 195 -1.00 -22.80 2.05
CA LEU A 195 -0.51 -22.53 0.72
C LEU A 195 1.03 -22.65 0.63
N ILE A 196 1.76 -22.11 1.60
CA ILE A 196 3.22 -22.19 1.61
C ILE A 196 3.67 -23.65 1.68
N PHE A 197 3.13 -24.45 2.61
CA PHE A 197 3.58 -25.81 2.83
C PHE A 197 3.08 -26.80 1.76
N ASP A 198 1.82 -26.66 1.32
CA ASP A 198 1.18 -27.65 0.46
C ASP A 198 1.41 -27.36 -1.04
N GLU A 199 1.69 -26.10 -1.40
CA GLU A 199 1.86 -25.71 -2.81
C GLU A 199 3.20 -25.07 -3.14
N ILE A 200 3.61 -24.00 -2.42
CA ILE A 200 4.78 -23.21 -2.83
C ILE A 200 6.06 -24.02 -2.64
N ILE A 201 6.28 -24.58 -1.44
CA ILE A 201 7.51 -25.36 -1.15
C ILE A 201 7.65 -26.57 -2.09
N PRO A 202 6.60 -27.40 -2.35
CA PRO A 202 6.71 -28.49 -3.31
C PRO A 202 7.04 -28.06 -4.73
N ARG A 203 6.50 -26.90 -5.20
CA ARG A 203 6.83 -26.38 -6.54
C ARG A 203 8.27 -25.93 -6.63
N ILE A 204 8.79 -25.22 -5.62
CA ILE A 204 10.19 -24.81 -5.59
C ILE A 204 11.13 -26.03 -5.59
N ALA A 205 10.77 -27.09 -4.87
CA ALA A 205 11.56 -28.32 -4.82
C ALA A 205 11.57 -29.08 -6.15
N ASN A 206 10.51 -28.98 -6.97
CA ASN A 206 10.43 -29.63 -8.28
C ASN A 206 11.09 -28.82 -9.40
N ASP A 207 11.35 -27.54 -9.20
CA ASP A 207 12.00 -26.66 -10.17
C ASP A 207 13.55 -26.65 -10.05
N GLN A 208 14.11 -27.41 -9.08
CA GLN A 208 15.55 -27.64 -8.89
C GLN A 208 16.00 -28.96 -9.50
#